data_b1bc854a7a9c7db5b9e3b17b59889892
#
_entry.id   b1bc854a7a9c7db5b9e3b17b59889892
#
_cell.length_a   1.000
_cell.length_b   1.000
_cell.length_c   1.000
_cell.angle_alpha   90.00
_cell.angle_beta   90.00
_cell.angle_gamma   90.00
#
_symmetry.space_group_name_H-M   'P 1'
#
loop_
_entity.id
_entity.type
_entity.pdbx_description
1 polymer ?
#
loop_
_entity_poly.entity_id
_entity_poly.type
_entity_poly.pdbx_seq_one_letter_code
_entity_poly.pdbx_strand_id
1 'polypeptide(L)'
;MTESVDRQTAVLRLRGADDILILCHKNPDGDTIGCAGALYLALKALGKNAAILCSDPIPKMYDYMELRWFDGSFNPAFVVAVDVASIQLFGENNNVPQYAAHTNLCIDHHASNSGYAYETLLDPGAAAACEFLLDVIVDMGVTITPQIANCLYTGIATDTGCFKFASTTPRTHMAAARVMEAGADVEKLNARLFESRSHARITAERMAMESLEYYFNDLCAVICLTWDQIESSGVAGA
;
A
#
# COMPACT_ATOMS: atom_id res chain seq x y z
N MET A 1 -18.12 16.02 -8.00
CA MET A 1 -18.06 15.69 -6.54
C MET A 1 -18.10 14.16 -6.46
N THR A 2 -17.22 13.57 -5.70
CA THR A 2 -17.23 12.12 -5.45
C THR A 2 -18.48 11.72 -4.67
N GLU A 3 -18.97 10.50 -4.89
CA GLU A 3 -20.01 9.90 -4.07
C GLU A 3 -19.34 9.06 -2.98
N SER A 4 -19.68 9.32 -1.70
CA SER A 4 -19.24 8.46 -0.60
C SER A 4 -20.10 7.21 -0.61
N VAL A 5 -19.45 6.05 -0.68
CA VAL A 5 -20.13 4.75 -0.72
C VAL A 5 -19.80 3.92 0.52
N ASP A 6 -20.72 3.04 0.88
CA ASP A 6 -20.50 2.05 1.93
C ASP A 6 -19.78 0.80 1.40
N ARG A 7 -19.36 -0.06 2.31
CA ARG A 7 -18.65 -1.29 2.00
C ARG A 7 -19.47 -2.22 1.09
N GLN A 8 -20.78 -2.31 1.28
CA GLN A 8 -21.62 -3.17 0.47
C GLN A 8 -21.71 -2.68 -0.98
N THR A 9 -21.82 -1.38 -1.18
CA THR A 9 -21.78 -0.76 -2.51
C THR A 9 -20.46 -1.02 -3.21
N ALA A 10 -19.31 -0.81 -2.53
CA ALA A 10 -18.00 -1.10 -3.09
C ALA A 10 -17.85 -2.59 -3.48
N VAL A 11 -18.32 -3.51 -2.64
CA VAL A 11 -18.38 -4.96 -2.95
C VAL A 11 -19.21 -5.24 -4.21
N LEU A 12 -20.39 -4.63 -4.34
CA LEU A 12 -21.22 -4.80 -5.53
C LEU A 12 -20.53 -4.30 -6.81
N ARG A 13 -19.85 -3.13 -6.72
CA ARG A 13 -19.07 -2.59 -7.85
C ARG A 13 -17.96 -3.54 -8.28
N LEU A 14 -17.12 -3.99 -7.34
CA LEU A 14 -16.01 -4.90 -7.61
C LEU A 14 -16.47 -6.26 -8.13
N ARG A 15 -17.58 -6.80 -7.61
CA ARG A 15 -18.14 -8.06 -8.09
C ARG A 15 -18.78 -7.92 -9.48
N GLY A 16 -19.37 -6.77 -9.79
CA GLY A 16 -20.00 -6.49 -11.08
C GLY A 16 -19.02 -6.14 -12.20
N ALA A 17 -17.83 -5.64 -11.86
CA ALA A 17 -16.83 -5.22 -12.82
C ALA A 17 -16.00 -6.38 -13.36
N ASP A 18 -15.38 -6.15 -14.54
CA ASP A 18 -14.33 -6.97 -15.13
C ASP A 18 -13.34 -6.05 -15.85
N ASP A 19 -12.23 -6.59 -16.39
CA ASP A 19 -11.13 -5.79 -16.96
C ASP A 19 -10.72 -4.65 -16.01
N ILE A 20 -10.35 -5.04 -14.78
CA ILE A 20 -10.12 -4.13 -13.66
C ILE A 20 -8.66 -3.70 -13.62
N LEU A 21 -8.42 -2.38 -13.59
CA LEU A 21 -7.10 -1.81 -13.34
C LEU A 21 -7.02 -1.27 -11.92
N ILE A 22 -6.06 -1.77 -11.14
CA ILE A 22 -5.82 -1.35 -9.76
C ILE A 22 -4.65 -0.37 -9.75
N LEU A 23 -4.88 0.85 -9.26
CA LEU A 23 -3.88 1.91 -9.21
C LEU A 23 -3.30 2.05 -7.81
N CYS A 24 -1.96 2.12 -7.75
CA CYS A 24 -1.17 2.45 -6.56
C CYS A 24 -0.68 3.90 -6.62
N HIS A 25 -0.31 4.49 -5.48
CA HIS A 25 0.36 5.79 -5.45
C HIS A 25 1.84 5.70 -5.87
N LYS A 26 2.42 6.83 -6.31
CA LYS A 26 3.87 6.96 -6.53
C LYS A 26 4.64 6.74 -5.22
N ASN A 27 5.91 6.33 -5.32
CA ASN A 27 6.71 5.91 -4.17
C ASN A 27 5.94 4.88 -3.31
N PRO A 28 5.54 3.75 -3.90
CA PRO A 28 4.59 2.84 -3.28
C PRO A 28 5.16 2.24 -2.00
N ASP A 29 4.36 2.27 -0.95
CA ASP A 29 4.65 1.67 0.33
C ASP A 29 3.95 0.32 0.54
N GLY A 30 3.99 -0.19 1.77
CA GLY A 30 3.42 -1.50 2.07
C GLY A 30 1.90 -1.54 2.06
N ASP A 31 1.22 -0.41 2.36
CA ASP A 31 -0.24 -0.42 2.39
C ASP A 31 -0.83 -0.37 0.99
N THR A 32 -0.35 0.55 0.11
CA THR A 32 -0.84 0.59 -1.27
C THR A 32 -0.54 -0.70 -2.03
N ILE A 33 0.67 -1.30 -1.88
CA ILE A 33 1.03 -2.56 -2.54
C ILE A 33 0.30 -3.74 -1.92
N GLY A 34 0.17 -3.78 -0.60
CA GLY A 34 -0.61 -4.79 0.11
C GLY A 34 -2.08 -4.79 -0.30
N CYS A 35 -2.70 -3.61 -0.35
CA CYS A 35 -4.07 -3.44 -0.84
C CYS A 35 -4.22 -3.90 -2.30
N ALA A 36 -3.33 -3.43 -3.18
CA ALA A 36 -3.38 -3.80 -4.60
C ALA A 36 -3.20 -5.30 -4.79
N GLY A 37 -2.24 -5.91 -4.09
CA GLY A 37 -1.99 -7.34 -4.15
C GLY A 37 -3.15 -8.18 -3.63
N ALA A 38 -3.68 -7.83 -2.47
CA ALA A 38 -4.81 -8.52 -1.87
C ALA A 38 -6.07 -8.44 -2.78
N LEU A 39 -6.37 -7.26 -3.29
CA LEU A 39 -7.50 -7.05 -4.17
C LEU A 39 -7.33 -7.79 -5.50
N TYR A 40 -6.13 -7.72 -6.12
CA TYR A 40 -5.83 -8.47 -7.33
C TYR A 40 -6.05 -9.98 -7.15
N LEU A 41 -5.50 -10.56 -6.08
CA LEU A 41 -5.66 -12.00 -5.80
C LEU A 41 -7.12 -12.38 -5.54
N ALA A 42 -7.88 -11.51 -4.86
CA ALA A 42 -9.30 -11.71 -4.64
C ALA A 42 -10.10 -11.68 -5.94
N LEU A 43 -9.84 -10.71 -6.81
CA LEU A 43 -10.49 -10.60 -8.12
C LEU A 43 -10.15 -11.80 -9.02
N LYS A 44 -8.88 -12.23 -9.01
CA LYS A 44 -8.44 -13.45 -9.71
C LYS A 44 -9.17 -14.70 -9.21
N ALA A 45 -9.39 -14.83 -7.90
CA ALA A 45 -10.15 -15.96 -7.32
C ALA A 45 -11.62 -15.96 -7.80
N LEU A 46 -12.18 -14.80 -8.12
CA LEU A 46 -13.51 -14.65 -8.72
C LEU A 46 -13.52 -14.82 -10.26
N GLY A 47 -12.38 -15.19 -10.87
CA GLY A 47 -12.24 -15.40 -12.30
C GLY A 47 -12.21 -14.11 -13.14
N LYS A 48 -11.94 -12.96 -12.52
CA LYS A 48 -11.90 -11.66 -13.19
C LYS A 48 -10.55 -11.36 -13.82
N ASN A 49 -10.56 -10.64 -14.93
CA ASN A 49 -9.36 -10.08 -15.53
C ASN A 49 -8.98 -8.81 -14.75
N ALA A 50 -7.81 -8.82 -14.12
CA ALA A 50 -7.30 -7.69 -13.35
C ALA A 50 -5.79 -7.55 -13.48
N ALA A 51 -5.28 -6.33 -13.32
CA ALA A 51 -3.85 -6.06 -13.24
C ALA A 51 -3.61 -4.81 -12.39
N ILE A 52 -2.36 -4.63 -11.93
CA ILE A 52 -1.94 -3.53 -11.07
C ILE A 52 -1.06 -2.58 -11.88
N LEU A 53 -1.23 -1.27 -11.65
CA LEU A 53 -0.41 -0.24 -12.27
C LEU A 53 0.10 0.75 -11.22
N CYS A 54 1.40 1.00 -11.27
CA CYS A 54 2.08 2.01 -10.47
C CYS A 54 2.97 2.86 -11.36
N SER A 55 3.10 4.13 -11.04
CA SER A 55 4.00 5.06 -11.75
C SER A 55 5.47 4.73 -11.49
N ASP A 56 5.80 4.33 -10.28
CA ASP A 56 7.17 4.13 -9.84
C ASP A 56 7.54 2.65 -9.70
N PRO A 57 8.84 2.33 -9.73
CA PRO A 57 9.32 0.98 -9.48
C PRO A 57 8.91 0.48 -8.10
N ILE A 58 8.55 -0.79 -8.00
CA ILE A 58 8.17 -1.41 -6.74
C ILE A 58 9.44 -1.76 -5.95
N PRO A 59 9.51 -1.35 -4.67
CA PRO A 59 10.64 -1.71 -3.81
C PRO A 59 10.81 -3.24 -3.70
N LYS A 60 12.05 -3.72 -3.83
CA LYS A 60 12.39 -5.15 -3.79
C LYS A 60 11.89 -5.89 -2.54
N MET A 61 11.67 -5.16 -1.46
CA MET A 61 11.13 -5.77 -0.24
C MET A 61 9.72 -6.34 -0.42
N TYR A 62 8.98 -5.96 -1.48
CA TYR A 62 7.64 -6.45 -1.82
C TYR A 62 7.62 -7.49 -2.95
N ASP A 63 8.77 -7.93 -3.50
CA ASP A 63 8.85 -8.84 -4.65
C ASP A 63 8.36 -10.29 -4.37
N TYR A 64 8.12 -10.63 -3.09
CA TYR A 64 7.51 -11.89 -2.69
C TYR A 64 6.00 -11.98 -3.04
N MET A 65 5.39 -10.84 -3.36
CA MET A 65 4.01 -10.79 -3.85
C MET A 65 4.03 -11.07 -5.36
N GLU A 66 3.61 -12.26 -5.76
CA GLU A 66 3.52 -12.66 -7.18
C GLU A 66 2.33 -11.96 -7.84
N LEU A 67 2.50 -10.70 -8.24
CA LEU A 67 1.46 -9.84 -8.75
C LEU A 67 1.56 -9.69 -10.28
N ARG A 68 0.40 -9.50 -10.94
CA ARG A 68 0.34 -9.16 -12.35
C ARG A 68 0.35 -7.65 -12.53
N TRP A 69 1.42 -7.16 -13.13
CA TRP A 69 1.53 -5.77 -13.53
C TRP A 69 0.87 -5.55 -14.89
N PHE A 70 0.26 -4.39 -15.04
CA PHE A 70 -0.44 -4.02 -16.27
C PHE A 70 0.57 -3.77 -17.41
N ASP A 71 0.41 -4.49 -18.49
CA ASP A 71 1.27 -4.46 -19.69
C ASP A 71 0.53 -3.95 -20.94
N GLY A 72 -0.68 -3.42 -20.78
CA GLY A 72 -1.52 -2.98 -21.89
C GLY A 72 -2.26 -4.11 -22.61
N SER A 73 -2.29 -5.32 -22.04
CA SER A 73 -2.92 -6.50 -22.66
C SER A 73 -4.44 -6.45 -22.74
N PHE A 74 -5.08 -5.50 -22.04
CA PHE A 74 -6.53 -5.26 -22.12
C PHE A 74 -6.85 -3.77 -21.96
N ASN A 75 -8.05 -3.37 -22.36
CA ASN A 75 -8.56 -2.02 -22.10
C ASN A 75 -9.34 -2.03 -20.77
N PRO A 76 -8.87 -1.30 -19.73
CA PRO A 76 -9.57 -1.28 -18.47
C PRO A 76 -10.99 -0.73 -18.59
N ALA A 77 -11.98 -1.54 -18.17
CA ALA A 77 -13.38 -1.14 -18.10
C ALA A 77 -13.74 -0.56 -16.72
N PHE A 78 -12.94 -0.88 -15.70
CA PHE A 78 -13.10 -0.38 -14.34
C PHE A 78 -11.74 -0.07 -13.71
N VAL A 79 -11.60 1.13 -13.18
CA VAL A 79 -10.37 1.59 -12.51
C VAL A 79 -10.64 1.76 -11.03
N VAL A 80 -9.87 1.07 -10.20
CA VAL A 80 -9.93 1.19 -8.74
C VAL A 80 -8.59 1.68 -8.19
N ALA A 81 -8.61 2.72 -7.37
CA ALA A 81 -7.45 3.19 -6.64
C ALA A 81 -7.47 2.66 -5.20
N VAL A 82 -6.32 2.26 -4.68
CA VAL A 82 -6.20 1.77 -3.31
C VAL A 82 -5.14 2.58 -2.56
N ASP A 83 -5.52 3.09 -1.39
CA ASP A 83 -4.62 3.85 -0.52
C ASP A 83 -4.03 5.09 -1.20
N VAL A 84 -4.87 5.88 -1.88
CA VAL A 84 -4.45 7.09 -2.59
C VAL A 84 -5.32 8.28 -2.18
N ALA A 85 -4.76 9.21 -1.42
CA ALA A 85 -5.50 10.35 -0.89
C ALA A 85 -5.82 11.44 -1.93
N SER A 86 -5.05 11.55 -3.01
CA SER A 86 -5.25 12.60 -4.02
C SER A 86 -4.67 12.23 -5.38
N ILE A 87 -5.19 12.87 -6.43
CA ILE A 87 -4.77 12.63 -7.82
C ILE A 87 -3.28 12.91 -8.05
N GLN A 88 -2.67 13.83 -7.30
CA GLN A 88 -1.25 14.18 -7.39
C GLN A 88 -0.32 13.06 -6.91
N LEU A 89 -0.85 12.09 -6.14
CA LEU A 89 -0.08 10.98 -5.62
C LEU A 89 0.08 9.83 -6.62
N PHE A 90 -0.60 9.85 -7.75
CA PHE A 90 -0.43 8.80 -8.76
C PHE A 90 0.91 8.86 -9.51
N GLY A 91 1.57 10.02 -9.56
CA GLY A 91 2.76 10.22 -10.40
C GLY A 91 2.44 10.36 -11.89
N GLU A 92 3.48 10.44 -12.72
CA GLU A 92 3.33 10.79 -14.14
C GLU A 92 3.82 9.70 -15.11
N ASN A 93 4.52 8.66 -14.60
CA ASN A 93 5.06 7.60 -15.43
C ASN A 93 4.03 6.52 -15.80
N ASN A 94 4.40 5.62 -16.70
CA ASN A 94 3.63 4.42 -17.08
C ASN A 94 2.19 4.71 -17.55
N ASN A 95 1.91 5.91 -18.07
CA ASN A 95 0.58 6.35 -18.48
C ASN A 95 -0.46 6.34 -17.34
N VAL A 96 -0.05 6.30 -16.08
CA VAL A 96 -0.96 6.30 -14.93
C VAL A 96 -1.94 7.48 -14.96
N PRO A 97 -1.55 8.74 -15.32
CA PRO A 97 -2.47 9.87 -15.31
C PRO A 97 -3.72 9.69 -16.16
N GLN A 98 -3.61 9.01 -17.32
CA GLN A 98 -4.77 8.78 -18.19
C GLN A 98 -5.83 7.89 -17.53
N TYR A 99 -5.42 6.91 -16.72
CA TYR A 99 -6.33 6.04 -15.99
C TYR A 99 -6.82 6.69 -14.69
N ALA A 100 -5.93 7.39 -13.99
CA ALA A 100 -6.25 8.09 -12.74
C ALA A 100 -7.38 9.13 -12.91
N ALA A 101 -7.43 9.80 -14.06
CA ALA A 101 -8.50 10.76 -14.40
C ALA A 101 -9.91 10.11 -14.48
N HIS A 102 -9.98 8.78 -14.59
CA HIS A 102 -11.21 8.01 -14.75
C HIS A 102 -11.39 6.96 -13.63
N THR A 103 -10.81 7.22 -12.43
CA THR A 103 -10.97 6.31 -11.28
C THR A 103 -12.44 6.15 -10.90
N ASN A 104 -12.95 4.94 -11.04
CA ASN A 104 -14.34 4.61 -10.72
C ASN A 104 -14.56 4.50 -9.21
N LEU A 105 -13.64 3.82 -8.52
CA LEU A 105 -13.72 3.59 -7.08
C LEU A 105 -12.36 3.89 -6.43
N CYS A 106 -12.39 4.62 -5.31
CA CYS A 106 -11.24 4.76 -4.42
C CYS A 106 -11.54 4.04 -3.10
N ILE A 107 -10.58 3.24 -2.62
CA ILE A 107 -10.62 2.59 -1.30
C ILE A 107 -9.47 3.16 -0.49
N ASP A 108 -9.76 3.99 0.52
CA ASP A 108 -8.74 4.79 1.19
C ASP A 108 -9.07 5.02 2.67
N HIS A 109 -8.04 5.24 3.49
CA HIS A 109 -8.19 5.55 4.92
C HIS A 109 -7.74 6.98 5.28
N HIS A 110 -7.19 7.72 4.36
CA HIS A 110 -6.68 9.06 4.63
C HIS A 110 -7.80 10.08 4.85
N ALA A 111 -7.86 10.70 6.03
CA ALA A 111 -8.80 11.79 6.30
C ALA A 111 -8.65 13.00 5.35
N SER A 112 -7.49 13.12 4.69
CA SER A 112 -7.19 14.16 3.68
C SER A 112 -7.61 13.78 2.26
N ASN A 113 -8.35 12.67 2.07
CA ASN A 113 -8.79 12.25 0.74
C ASN A 113 -9.55 13.38 0.03
N SER A 114 -9.11 13.71 -1.19
CA SER A 114 -9.63 14.87 -1.94
C SER A 114 -10.93 14.60 -2.71
N GLY A 115 -11.43 13.36 -2.69
CA GLY A 115 -12.65 12.98 -3.42
C GLY A 115 -12.49 13.07 -4.94
N TYR A 116 -11.38 12.58 -5.49
CA TYR A 116 -11.07 12.64 -6.92
C TYR A 116 -11.74 11.54 -7.75
N ALA A 117 -12.09 10.41 -7.13
CA ALA A 117 -12.76 9.28 -7.80
C ALA A 117 -14.27 9.53 -7.96
N TYR A 118 -14.94 8.78 -8.83
CA TYR A 118 -16.39 8.83 -8.94
C TYR A 118 -17.06 8.38 -7.63
N GLU A 119 -16.62 7.24 -7.09
CA GLU A 119 -17.08 6.71 -5.80
C GLU A 119 -15.89 6.55 -4.85
N THR A 120 -16.08 6.78 -3.55
CA THR A 120 -15.03 6.61 -2.54
C THR A 120 -15.56 5.85 -1.34
N LEU A 121 -14.94 4.70 -1.05
CA LEU A 121 -15.05 4.00 0.24
C LEU A 121 -13.92 4.52 1.12
N LEU A 122 -14.27 5.34 2.12
CA LEU A 122 -13.31 6.00 3.00
C LEU A 122 -13.54 5.58 4.45
N ASP A 123 -12.48 5.13 5.12
CA ASP A 123 -12.49 4.84 6.56
C ASP A 123 -11.32 5.52 7.29
N PRO A 124 -11.45 6.81 7.69
CA PRO A 124 -10.40 7.55 8.37
C PRO A 124 -10.07 7.04 9.77
N GLY A 125 -10.86 6.11 10.29
CA GLY A 125 -10.61 5.45 11.59
C GLY A 125 -9.75 4.20 11.48
N ALA A 126 -9.47 3.72 10.28
CA ALA A 126 -8.58 2.59 10.07
C ALA A 126 -7.11 3.02 10.12
N ALA A 127 -6.26 2.18 10.69
CA ALA A 127 -4.83 2.43 10.77
C ALA A 127 -4.10 2.21 9.42
N ALA A 128 -4.73 1.48 8.50
CA ALA A 128 -4.27 1.13 7.17
C ALA A 128 -5.47 0.83 6.27
N ALA A 129 -5.39 1.07 4.97
CA ALA A 129 -6.45 0.67 4.05
C ALA A 129 -6.61 -0.86 3.99
N CYS A 130 -5.52 -1.61 4.13
CA CYS A 130 -5.55 -3.07 4.28
C CYS A 130 -6.39 -3.57 5.45
N GLU A 131 -6.53 -2.77 6.53
CA GLU A 131 -7.29 -3.15 7.73
C GLU A 131 -8.76 -3.43 7.40
N PHE A 132 -9.41 -2.56 6.61
CA PHE A 132 -10.81 -2.73 6.26
C PHE A 132 -11.03 -3.35 4.87
N LEU A 133 -10.02 -3.34 3.99
CA LEU A 133 -10.07 -4.08 2.73
C LEU A 133 -10.22 -5.60 2.98
N LEU A 134 -9.71 -6.11 4.09
CA LEU A 134 -9.96 -7.48 4.55
C LEU A 134 -11.46 -7.79 4.57
N ASP A 135 -12.27 -6.88 5.14
CA ASP A 135 -13.71 -7.08 5.21
C ASP A 135 -14.38 -6.97 3.84
N VAL A 136 -13.91 -6.06 2.96
CA VAL A 136 -14.39 -5.96 1.58
C VAL A 136 -14.17 -7.29 0.84
N ILE A 137 -12.98 -7.88 0.94
CA ILE A 137 -12.65 -9.15 0.29
C ILE A 137 -13.51 -10.30 0.83
N VAL A 138 -13.72 -10.37 2.14
CA VAL A 138 -14.59 -11.38 2.77
C VAL A 138 -16.04 -11.22 2.28
N ASP A 139 -16.56 -9.99 2.24
CA ASP A 139 -17.93 -9.70 1.77
C ASP A 139 -18.09 -9.94 0.26
N MET A 140 -16.99 -9.90 -0.52
CA MET A 140 -16.99 -10.37 -1.92
C MET A 140 -17.18 -11.89 -2.02
N GLY A 141 -17.15 -12.64 -0.91
CA GLY A 141 -17.27 -14.09 -0.89
C GLY A 141 -15.95 -14.82 -1.21
N VAL A 142 -14.82 -14.14 -1.04
CA VAL A 142 -13.49 -14.71 -1.27
C VAL A 142 -12.88 -15.20 0.03
N THR A 143 -12.37 -16.43 0.02
CA THR A 143 -11.59 -16.98 1.14
C THR A 143 -10.23 -16.32 1.19
N ILE A 144 -9.82 -15.84 2.36
CA ILE A 144 -8.50 -15.27 2.57
C ILE A 144 -7.46 -16.41 2.52
N THR A 145 -6.73 -16.48 1.42
CA THR A 145 -5.60 -17.42 1.26
C THR A 145 -4.36 -16.88 1.96
N PRO A 146 -3.33 -17.71 2.25
CA PRO A 146 -2.07 -17.23 2.80
C PRO A 146 -1.42 -16.10 1.96
N GLN A 147 -1.56 -16.11 0.63
CA GLN A 147 -1.05 -15.05 -0.25
C GLN A 147 -1.81 -13.73 -0.02
N ILE A 148 -3.15 -13.76 0.03
CA ILE A 148 -3.96 -12.58 0.35
C ILE A 148 -3.63 -12.10 1.76
N ALA A 149 -3.50 -13.00 2.72
CA ALA A 149 -3.16 -12.69 4.10
C ALA A 149 -1.80 -12.00 4.23
N ASN A 150 -0.79 -12.46 3.49
CA ASN A 150 0.53 -11.83 3.44
C ASN A 150 0.46 -10.38 2.91
N CYS A 151 -0.31 -10.15 1.85
CA CYS A 151 -0.52 -8.81 1.30
C CYS A 151 -1.18 -7.88 2.34
N LEU A 152 -2.30 -8.31 2.94
CA LEU A 152 -3.02 -7.53 3.94
C LEU A 152 -2.18 -7.27 5.20
N TYR A 153 -1.46 -8.28 5.70
CA TYR A 153 -0.57 -8.11 6.84
C TYR A 153 0.53 -7.08 6.55
N THR A 154 1.08 -7.09 5.34
CA THR A 154 2.11 -6.13 4.94
C THR A 154 1.62 -4.69 5.09
N GLY A 155 0.46 -4.35 4.55
CA GLY A 155 -0.09 -3.00 4.69
C GLY A 155 -0.37 -2.65 6.15
N ILE A 156 -1.06 -3.51 6.90
CA ILE A 156 -1.34 -3.28 8.31
C ILE A 156 -0.05 -3.06 9.12
N ALA A 157 0.98 -3.88 8.89
CA ALA A 157 2.22 -3.80 9.64
C ALA A 157 3.06 -2.56 9.28
N THR A 158 3.13 -2.19 8.00
CA THR A 158 3.92 -1.02 7.57
C THR A 158 3.31 0.28 8.05
N ASP A 159 2.01 0.49 7.88
CA ASP A 159 1.31 1.73 8.27
C ASP A 159 1.19 1.94 9.77
N THR A 160 1.33 0.86 10.53
CA THR A 160 1.36 0.92 11.99
C THR A 160 2.79 0.94 12.57
N GLY A 161 3.82 0.92 11.72
CA GLY A 161 5.21 0.77 12.16
C GLY A 161 5.41 -0.49 12.99
N CYS A 162 4.84 -1.62 12.56
CA CYS A 162 4.73 -2.86 13.31
C CYS A 162 4.01 -2.66 14.66
N PHE A 163 2.83 -2.08 14.60
CA PHE A 163 1.90 -1.83 15.73
C PHE A 163 2.42 -0.87 16.80
N LYS A 164 3.38 0.00 16.45
CA LYS A 164 3.98 0.98 17.39
C LYS A 164 3.35 2.37 17.31
N PHE A 165 2.70 2.71 16.18
CA PHE A 165 2.16 4.05 15.99
C PHE A 165 0.83 4.24 16.72
N ALA A 166 0.51 5.50 17.02
CA ALA A 166 -0.72 5.87 17.74
C ALA A 166 -2.01 5.57 16.95
N SER A 167 -1.92 5.37 15.64
CA SER A 167 -3.02 4.90 14.79
C SER A 167 -3.46 3.47 15.09
N THR A 168 -2.60 2.65 15.72
CA THR A 168 -2.89 1.26 16.07
C THR A 168 -4.04 1.18 17.09
N THR A 169 -5.11 0.48 16.73
CA THR A 169 -6.31 0.30 17.56
C THR A 169 -6.56 -1.17 17.87
N PRO A 170 -7.50 -1.50 18.80
CA PRO A 170 -7.94 -2.89 18.97
C PRO A 170 -8.46 -3.52 17.66
N ARG A 171 -9.12 -2.74 16.79
CA ARG A 171 -9.59 -3.19 15.49
C ARG A 171 -8.42 -3.59 14.59
N THR A 172 -7.33 -2.84 14.59
CA THR A 172 -6.10 -3.15 13.87
C THR A 172 -5.51 -4.49 14.30
N HIS A 173 -5.44 -4.75 15.61
CA HIS A 173 -4.98 -6.03 16.14
C HIS A 173 -5.92 -7.19 15.79
N MET A 174 -7.24 -6.96 15.80
CA MET A 174 -8.20 -7.96 15.35
C MET A 174 -8.07 -8.29 13.86
N ALA A 175 -7.85 -7.29 13.01
CA ALA A 175 -7.57 -7.51 11.59
C ALA A 175 -6.26 -8.32 11.40
N ALA A 176 -5.20 -7.94 12.11
CA ALA A 176 -3.93 -8.68 12.11
C ALA A 176 -4.12 -10.13 12.57
N ALA A 177 -4.85 -10.40 13.64
CA ALA A 177 -5.13 -11.75 14.13
C ALA A 177 -5.85 -12.58 13.04
N ARG A 178 -6.86 -12.02 12.36
CA ARG A 178 -7.59 -12.71 11.29
C ARG A 178 -6.69 -13.08 10.11
N VAL A 179 -5.80 -12.20 9.68
CA VAL A 179 -4.88 -12.52 8.59
C VAL A 179 -3.80 -13.53 9.03
N MET A 180 -3.39 -13.53 10.30
CA MET A 180 -2.52 -14.56 10.87
C MET A 180 -3.21 -15.92 10.90
N GLU A 181 -4.48 -15.99 11.33
CA GLU A 181 -5.30 -17.20 11.29
C GLU A 181 -5.46 -17.73 9.85
N ALA A 182 -5.50 -16.85 8.85
CA ALA A 182 -5.55 -17.20 7.43
C ALA A 182 -4.19 -17.63 6.86
N GLY A 183 -3.12 -17.61 7.66
CA GLY A 183 -1.81 -18.15 7.33
C GLY A 183 -0.80 -17.12 6.84
N ALA A 184 -0.90 -15.84 7.26
CA ALA A 184 0.16 -14.87 7.03
C ALA A 184 1.48 -15.30 7.70
N ASP A 185 2.59 -15.31 6.96
CA ASP A 185 3.92 -15.67 7.45
C ASP A 185 4.59 -14.48 8.15
N VAL A 186 4.04 -14.15 9.33
CA VAL A 186 4.40 -12.93 10.08
C VAL A 186 5.89 -12.86 10.41
N GLU A 187 6.51 -13.99 10.75
CA GLU A 187 7.94 -14.05 11.06
C GLU A 187 8.78 -13.57 9.87
N LYS A 188 8.54 -14.17 8.69
CA LYS A 188 9.28 -13.78 7.48
C LYS A 188 8.96 -12.38 7.01
N LEU A 189 7.68 -11.97 7.11
CA LEU A 189 7.27 -10.62 6.73
C LEU A 189 7.93 -9.57 7.62
N ASN A 190 7.90 -9.73 8.95
CA ASN A 190 8.53 -8.78 9.85
C ASN A 190 10.05 -8.71 9.66
N ALA A 191 10.72 -9.86 9.53
CA ALA A 191 12.15 -9.88 9.24
C ALA A 191 12.48 -9.12 7.95
N ARG A 192 11.68 -9.31 6.89
CA ARG A 192 11.87 -8.67 5.60
C ARG A 192 11.59 -7.16 5.62
N LEU A 193 10.49 -6.77 6.25
CA LEU A 193 9.98 -5.39 6.22
C LEU A 193 10.73 -4.47 7.21
N PHE A 194 11.15 -5.01 8.37
CA PHE A 194 11.64 -4.16 9.46
C PHE A 194 13.06 -4.48 9.92
N GLU A 195 13.57 -5.70 9.70
CA GLU A 195 14.85 -6.12 10.21
C GLU A 195 15.94 -6.19 9.14
N SER A 196 15.55 -6.49 7.88
CA SER A 196 16.49 -6.57 6.77
C SER A 196 16.98 -5.19 6.33
N ARG A 197 18.31 -5.03 6.27
CA ARG A 197 18.96 -3.78 5.84
C ARG A 197 20.01 -4.08 4.80
N SER A 198 20.01 -3.33 3.70
CA SER A 198 21.07 -3.43 2.71
C SER A 198 22.38 -2.82 3.25
N HIS A 199 23.53 -3.24 2.70
CA HIS A 199 24.81 -2.61 3.00
C HIS A 199 24.80 -1.10 2.72
N ALA A 200 24.14 -0.68 1.64
CA ALA A 200 23.98 0.72 1.27
C ALA A 200 23.23 1.50 2.37
N ARG A 201 22.13 0.94 2.88
CA ARG A 201 21.36 1.55 3.96
C ARG A 201 22.16 1.65 5.25
N ILE A 202 22.87 0.58 5.66
CA ILE A 202 23.72 0.59 6.85
C ILE A 202 24.82 1.65 6.71
N THR A 203 25.41 1.79 5.50
CA THR A 203 26.44 2.80 5.23
C THR A 203 25.86 4.21 5.36
N ALA A 204 24.71 4.48 4.79
CA ALA A 204 24.05 5.78 4.91
C ALA A 204 23.65 6.09 6.36
N GLU A 205 23.08 5.12 7.10
CA GLU A 205 22.74 5.27 8.51
C GLU A 205 24.01 5.61 9.37
N ARG A 206 25.14 4.96 9.11
CA ARG A 206 26.42 5.29 9.78
C ARG A 206 26.85 6.72 9.49
N MET A 207 26.85 7.14 8.21
CA MET A 207 27.20 8.52 7.82
C MET A 207 26.27 9.54 8.48
N ALA A 208 24.97 9.23 8.54
CA ALA A 208 23.98 10.07 9.20
C ALA A 208 24.28 10.22 10.70
N MET A 209 24.57 9.12 11.39
CA MET A 209 24.90 9.15 12.82
C MET A 209 26.23 9.86 13.11
N GLU A 210 27.21 9.81 12.20
CA GLU A 210 28.46 10.56 12.32
C GLU A 210 28.25 12.09 12.22
N SER A 211 27.15 12.55 11.59
CA SER A 211 26.78 13.96 11.47
C SER A 211 25.91 14.48 12.62
N LEU A 212 25.62 13.64 13.62
CA LEU A 212 24.70 14.01 14.70
C LEU A 212 25.26 15.15 15.54
N GLU A 213 24.49 16.23 15.62
CA GLU A 213 24.78 17.39 16.46
C GLU A 213 23.61 17.69 17.39
N TYR A 214 23.93 18.14 18.61
CA TYR A 214 22.95 18.52 19.62
C TYR A 214 22.91 20.02 19.83
N TYR A 215 21.72 20.59 19.99
CA TYR A 215 21.46 22.01 20.18
C TYR A 215 20.51 22.25 21.34
N PHE A 216 20.53 23.45 21.91
CA PHE A 216 19.61 23.90 22.95
C PHE A 216 19.59 23.00 24.19
N ASN A 217 20.77 22.65 24.73
CA ASN A 217 20.92 21.75 25.87
C ASN A 217 20.24 20.37 25.61
N ASP A 218 20.58 19.77 24.49
CA ASP A 218 20.09 18.46 24.04
C ASP A 218 18.57 18.38 23.75
N LEU A 219 17.89 19.52 23.64
CA LEU A 219 16.47 19.58 23.27
C LEU A 219 16.24 19.38 21.76
N CYS A 220 17.28 19.55 20.94
CA CYS A 220 17.23 19.34 19.51
C CYS A 220 18.43 18.54 19.05
N ALA A 221 18.19 17.47 18.30
CA ALA A 221 19.22 16.68 17.63
C ALA A 221 19.05 16.85 16.11
N VAL A 222 20.13 17.12 15.40
CA VAL A 222 20.16 17.30 13.95
C VAL A 222 21.08 16.26 13.32
N ILE A 223 20.56 15.57 12.31
CA ILE A 223 21.33 14.65 11.47
C ILE A 223 21.27 15.20 10.04
N CYS A 224 22.42 15.21 9.35
CA CYS A 224 22.51 15.69 7.97
C CYS A 224 23.21 14.67 7.09
N LEU A 225 22.59 14.35 5.96
CA LEU A 225 23.23 13.62 4.86
C LEU A 225 23.30 14.54 3.65
N THR A 226 24.49 14.78 3.12
CA THR A 226 24.67 15.48 1.87
C THR A 226 24.30 14.58 0.70
N TRP A 227 24.01 15.18 -0.47
CA TRP A 227 23.71 14.42 -1.67
C TRP A 227 24.88 13.50 -2.08
N ASP A 228 26.11 13.98 -1.97
CA ASP A 228 27.32 13.18 -2.26
C ASP A 228 27.45 11.96 -1.35
N GLN A 229 27.04 12.10 -0.07
CA GLN A 229 27.02 10.98 0.88
C GLN A 229 25.93 9.97 0.54
N ILE A 230 24.75 10.44 0.10
CA ILE A 230 23.66 9.57 -0.36
C ILE A 230 24.12 8.78 -1.58
N GLU A 231 24.72 9.42 -2.59
CA GLU A 231 25.24 8.76 -3.79
C GLU A 231 26.36 7.77 -3.45
N SER A 232 27.36 8.19 -2.65
CA SER A 232 28.49 7.34 -2.29
C SER A 232 28.13 6.14 -1.43
N SER A 233 27.05 6.22 -0.66
CA SER A 233 26.52 5.09 0.12
C SER A 233 25.86 4.04 -0.77
N GLY A 234 25.41 4.41 -1.98
CA GLY A 234 24.63 3.57 -2.89
C GLY A 234 23.15 3.42 -2.50
N VAL A 235 22.66 4.20 -1.51
CA VAL A 235 21.28 4.08 -1.04
C VAL A 235 20.26 4.68 -2.03
N ALA A 236 20.70 5.61 -2.88
CA ALA A 236 19.84 6.26 -3.89
C ALA A 236 19.30 5.31 -4.98
N GLY A 237 19.81 4.09 -5.09
CA GLY A 237 19.38 3.07 -6.06
C GLY A 237 19.10 1.71 -5.45
N ALA A 238 18.94 1.65 -4.12
CA ALA A 238 18.82 0.41 -3.35
C ALA A 238 17.37 0.09 -2.98
#